data_d3bd4c79d3d941e965d4503ba14e857b
#
_entry.id   d3bd4c79d3d941e965d4503ba14e857b
#
_cell.length_a   1.000
_cell.length_b   1.000
_cell.length_c   1.000
_cell.angle_alpha   90.00
_cell.angle_beta   90.00
_cell.angle_gamma   90.00
#
_symmetry.space_group_name_H-M   'P 1'
#
loop_
_entity.id
_entity.type
_entity.pdbx_description
1 polymer ?
#
loop_
_entity_poly.entity_id
_entity_poly.type
_entity_poly.pdbx_seq_one_letter_code
_entity_poly.pdbx_strand_id
1 'polypeptide(L)'
;VAAVGILCGAVMSFGMMDVARHWIFRPEQFYFQDIMCICLAVMAIDVILLDTFNTLGLPTSTTVSIVFELLGGAFALAMVKLAADDTGLTFADMLNSEKALSVIMAIFLSVAIAFVFGAVVQYIARLIFTFNY
;
A
#
# COMPACT_ATOMS: atom_id res chain seq x y z
N VAL A 1 21.47 -15.06 -5.65
CA VAL A 1 20.88 -13.86 -6.28
C VAL A 1 19.67 -13.40 -5.49
N ALA A 2 18.66 -14.25 -5.18
CA ALA A 2 17.45 -13.87 -4.47
C ALA A 2 17.71 -13.25 -3.07
N ALA A 3 18.61 -13.86 -2.28
CA ALA A 3 18.95 -13.37 -0.94
C ALA A 3 19.56 -11.95 -0.97
N VAL A 4 20.41 -11.66 -1.96
CA VAL A 4 20.99 -10.33 -2.14
C VAL A 4 19.92 -9.31 -2.53
N GLY A 5 18.97 -9.69 -3.39
CA GLY A 5 17.84 -8.84 -3.76
C GLY A 5 16.94 -8.50 -2.58
N ILE A 6 16.63 -9.48 -1.73
CA ILE A 6 15.83 -9.28 -0.50
C ILE A 6 16.56 -8.36 0.47
N LEU A 7 17.87 -8.56 0.66
CA LEU A 7 18.68 -7.74 1.57
C LEU A 7 18.77 -6.28 1.08
N CYS A 8 18.94 -6.08 -0.22
CA CYS A 8 18.94 -4.76 -0.85
C CYS A 8 17.56 -4.09 -0.72
N GLY A 9 16.48 -4.84 -0.95
CA GLY A 9 15.10 -4.37 -0.77
C GLY A 9 14.80 -3.97 0.68
N ALA A 10 15.26 -4.75 1.64
CA ALA A 10 15.09 -4.44 3.07
C ALA A 10 15.83 -3.15 3.47
N VAL A 11 17.05 -2.95 2.98
CA VAL A 11 17.81 -1.72 3.24
C VAL A 11 17.16 -0.49 2.59
N MET A 12 16.55 -0.65 1.42
CA MET A 12 15.89 0.45 0.70
C MET A 12 14.41 0.65 1.09
N SER A 13 13.89 -0.11 2.04
CA SER A 13 12.48 -0.05 2.46
C SER A 13 12.08 1.21 3.24
N PHE A 14 13.03 2.06 3.61
CA PHE A 14 12.77 3.31 4.36
C PHE A 14 11.74 4.21 3.69
N GLY A 15 11.69 4.30 2.36
CA GLY A 15 10.72 5.10 1.64
C GLY A 15 9.27 4.66 1.88
N MET A 16 9.03 3.36 2.00
CA MET A 16 7.71 2.81 2.28
C MET A 16 7.24 3.14 3.70
N MET A 17 8.15 3.09 4.67
CA MET A 17 7.87 3.46 6.05
C MET A 17 7.52 4.94 6.17
N ASP A 18 8.18 5.80 5.39
CA ASP A 18 7.92 7.23 5.36
C ASP A 18 6.54 7.55 4.76
N VAL A 19 6.14 6.86 3.72
CA VAL A 19 4.80 6.94 3.14
C VAL A 19 3.73 6.56 4.18
N ALA A 20 3.92 5.46 4.90
CA ALA A 20 2.98 5.02 5.92
C ALA A 20 2.84 6.06 7.06
N ARG A 21 3.96 6.66 7.50
CA ARG A 21 3.98 7.60 8.62
C ARG A 21 3.48 8.99 8.31
N HIS A 22 3.82 9.53 7.14
CA HIS A 22 3.63 10.96 6.84
C HIS A 22 2.59 11.24 5.76
N TRP A 23 2.24 10.24 4.95
CA TRP A 23 1.36 10.45 3.80
C TRP A 23 -0.06 10.00 4.05
N ILE A 24 -0.26 8.98 4.87
CA ILE A 24 -1.60 8.43 5.15
C ILE A 24 -2.16 9.06 6.43
N PHE A 25 -1.32 9.23 7.45
CA PHE A 25 -1.72 9.81 8.73
C PHE A 25 -1.21 11.23 8.88
N ARG A 26 -2.00 12.09 9.54
CA ARG A 26 -1.50 13.31 10.16
C ARG A 26 -1.15 12.98 11.61
N PRO A 27 0.14 12.80 11.95
CA PRO A 27 0.55 12.33 13.27
C PRO A 27 0.16 13.29 14.41
N GLU A 28 -0.13 14.54 14.09
CA GLU A 28 -0.52 15.58 15.05
C GLU A 28 -1.94 15.38 15.60
N GLN A 29 -2.78 14.59 14.92
CA GLN A 29 -4.20 14.41 15.26
C GLN A 29 -4.52 13.04 15.90
N PHE A 30 -3.55 12.12 15.89
CA PHE A 30 -3.73 10.76 16.38
C PHE A 30 -2.84 10.50 17.59
N TYR A 31 -3.41 9.97 18.67
CA TYR A 31 -2.64 9.47 19.80
C TYR A 31 -1.83 8.24 19.38
N PHE A 32 -0.67 8.06 19.98
CA PHE A 32 0.20 6.90 19.72
C PHE A 32 -0.52 5.56 19.88
N GLN A 33 -1.44 5.47 20.83
CA GLN A 33 -2.27 4.29 21.06
C GLN A 33 -3.18 3.97 19.88
N ASP A 34 -3.76 4.98 19.24
CA ASP A 34 -4.64 4.85 18.07
C ASP A 34 -3.88 4.31 16.88
N ILE A 35 -2.67 4.82 16.65
CA ILE A 35 -1.79 4.38 15.55
C ILE A 35 -1.35 2.93 15.78
N MET A 36 -0.99 2.55 17.01
CA MET A 36 -0.67 1.17 17.36
C MET A 36 -1.84 0.22 17.10
N CYS A 37 -3.05 0.64 17.45
CA CYS A 37 -4.26 -0.15 17.23
C CYS A 37 -4.53 -0.38 15.72
N ILE A 38 -4.37 0.67 14.90
CA ILE A 38 -4.49 0.55 13.44
C ILE A 38 -3.44 -0.40 12.89
N CYS A 39 -2.17 -0.22 13.27
CA CYS A 39 -1.10 -1.08 12.78
C CYS A 39 -1.32 -2.55 13.14
N LEU A 40 -1.79 -2.83 14.36
CA LEU A 40 -2.11 -4.19 14.79
C LEU A 40 -3.28 -4.78 13.97
N ALA A 41 -4.33 -3.99 13.75
CA ALA A 41 -5.49 -4.41 12.96
C ALA A 41 -5.10 -4.69 11.50
N VAL A 42 -4.30 -3.82 10.90
CA VAL A 42 -3.78 -3.99 9.54
C VAL A 42 -2.96 -5.26 9.43
N MET A 43 -2.02 -5.50 10.34
CA MET A 43 -1.21 -6.73 10.33
C MET A 43 -2.06 -8.00 10.47
N ALA A 44 -3.09 -7.98 11.32
CA ALA A 44 -3.99 -9.12 11.49
C ALA A 44 -4.81 -9.40 10.22
N ILE A 45 -5.32 -8.34 9.59
CA ILE A 45 -6.12 -8.45 8.36
C ILE A 45 -5.23 -8.88 7.19
N ASP A 46 -4.03 -8.31 7.05
CA ASP A 46 -3.09 -8.65 5.97
C ASP A 46 -2.74 -10.15 5.99
N VAL A 47 -2.49 -10.72 7.17
CA VAL A 47 -2.21 -12.17 7.31
C VAL A 47 -3.40 -13.00 6.83
N ILE A 48 -4.62 -12.66 7.25
CA ILE A 48 -5.84 -13.40 6.87
C ILE A 48 -6.09 -13.26 5.36
N LEU A 49 -5.91 -12.06 4.83
CA LEU A 49 -6.14 -11.76 3.41
C LEU A 49 -5.12 -12.48 2.53
N LEU A 50 -3.84 -12.43 2.88
CA LEU A 50 -2.78 -13.12 2.13
C LEU A 50 -2.95 -14.63 2.18
N ASP A 51 -3.33 -15.20 3.32
CA ASP A 51 -3.58 -16.64 3.44
C ASP A 51 -4.77 -17.07 2.57
N THR A 52 -5.84 -16.28 2.58
CA THR A 52 -7.03 -16.53 1.75
C THR A 52 -6.70 -16.48 0.26
N PHE A 53 -6.00 -15.44 -0.19
CA PHE A 53 -5.64 -15.31 -1.60
C PHE A 53 -4.63 -16.38 -2.05
N ASN A 54 -3.66 -16.72 -1.21
CA ASN A 54 -2.73 -17.82 -1.48
C ASN A 54 -3.44 -19.16 -1.63
N THR A 55 -4.41 -19.42 -0.76
CA THR A 55 -5.22 -20.66 -0.83
C THR A 55 -6.05 -20.72 -2.12
N LEU A 56 -6.54 -19.57 -2.58
CA LEU A 56 -7.28 -19.46 -3.86
C LEU A 56 -6.37 -19.43 -5.10
N GLY A 57 -5.04 -19.40 -4.92
CA GLY A 57 -4.08 -19.32 -6.02
C GLY A 57 -4.09 -17.98 -6.76
N LEU A 58 -4.57 -16.92 -6.13
CA LEU A 58 -4.63 -15.57 -6.71
C LEU A 58 -3.35 -14.79 -6.39
N PRO A 59 -2.68 -14.22 -7.41
CA PRO A 59 -1.51 -13.38 -7.17
C PRO A 59 -1.93 -12.05 -6.52
N THR A 60 -1.34 -11.75 -5.38
CA THR A 60 -1.59 -10.50 -4.64
C THR A 60 -0.34 -9.64 -4.53
N SER A 61 -0.53 -8.33 -4.44
CA SER A 61 0.52 -7.37 -4.11
C SER A 61 0.40 -6.96 -2.65
N THR A 62 1.33 -7.41 -1.82
CA THR A 62 1.39 -7.06 -0.39
C THR A 62 1.48 -5.56 -0.17
N THR A 63 2.23 -4.85 -1.02
CA THR A 63 2.38 -3.39 -0.95
C THR A 63 1.05 -2.66 -1.13
N VAL A 64 0.28 -3.06 -2.13
CA VAL A 64 -1.04 -2.48 -2.42
C VAL A 64 -2.01 -2.80 -1.29
N SER A 65 -2.01 -4.05 -0.79
CA SER A 65 -2.84 -4.49 0.33
C SER A 65 -2.61 -3.60 1.56
N ILE A 66 -1.37 -3.50 2.02
CA ILE A 66 -1.00 -2.70 3.20
C ILE A 66 -1.41 -1.23 3.06
N VAL A 67 -1.22 -0.62 1.88
CA VAL A 67 -1.61 0.78 1.65
C VAL A 67 -3.11 0.97 1.79
N PHE A 68 -3.92 0.10 1.18
CA PHE A 68 -5.38 0.19 1.28
C PHE A 68 -5.90 -0.16 2.67
N GLU A 69 -5.27 -1.10 3.36
CA GLU A 69 -5.61 -1.46 4.75
C GLU A 69 -5.30 -0.33 5.72
N LEU A 70 -4.14 0.32 5.57
CA LEU A 70 -3.80 1.52 6.36
C LEU A 70 -4.78 2.66 6.10
N LEU A 71 -5.15 2.89 4.85
CA LEU A 71 -6.13 3.90 4.48
C LEU A 71 -7.51 3.59 5.08
N GLY A 72 -7.94 2.31 5.01
CA GLY A 72 -9.18 1.84 5.61
C GLY A 72 -9.19 1.96 7.13
N GLY A 73 -8.10 1.60 7.79
CA GLY A 73 -7.92 1.75 9.24
C GLY A 73 -7.96 3.20 9.69
N ALA A 74 -7.29 4.09 8.95
CA ALA A 74 -7.33 5.53 9.21
C ALA A 74 -8.74 6.10 9.03
N PHE A 75 -9.45 5.67 8.00
CA PHE A 75 -10.83 6.05 7.74
C PHE A 75 -11.77 5.60 8.87
N ALA A 76 -11.66 4.34 9.28
CA ALA A 76 -12.48 3.78 10.36
C ALA A 76 -12.26 4.53 11.69
N LEU A 77 -10.99 4.82 12.02
CA LEU A 77 -10.68 5.57 13.25
C LEU A 77 -11.17 7.01 13.19
N ALA A 78 -11.06 7.66 12.02
CA ALA A 78 -11.61 8.99 11.82
C ALA A 78 -13.13 9.01 12.02
N MET A 79 -13.85 7.99 11.52
CA MET A 79 -15.29 7.84 11.78
C MET A 79 -15.62 7.67 13.27
N VAL A 80 -14.87 6.84 13.97
CA VAL A 80 -15.08 6.61 15.42
C VAL A 80 -14.81 7.88 16.22
N LYS A 81 -13.74 8.62 15.89
CA LYS A 81 -13.44 9.91 16.56
C LYS A 81 -14.49 10.98 16.29
N LEU A 82 -14.97 11.10 15.06
CA LEU A 82 -16.07 12.02 14.73
C LEU A 82 -17.37 11.66 15.46
N ALA A 83 -17.63 10.38 15.69
CA ALA A 83 -18.80 9.91 16.41
C ALA A 83 -18.70 10.07 17.93
N ALA A 84 -17.46 10.07 18.46
CA ALA A 84 -17.19 10.15 19.90
C ALA A 84 -16.97 11.58 20.40
N ASP A 85 -16.48 12.47 19.57
CA ASP A 85 -16.14 13.85 19.92
C ASP A 85 -16.97 14.83 19.05
N ASP A 86 -17.69 15.72 19.73
CA ASP A 86 -18.43 16.84 19.13
C ASP A 86 -17.50 18.00 18.74
N THR A 87 -16.24 17.69 18.42
CA THR A 87 -15.16 18.66 18.22
C THR A 87 -15.09 19.26 16.82
N GLY A 88 -16.14 19.37 16.07
CA GLY A 88 -16.21 20.19 14.84
C GLY A 88 -15.08 19.99 13.79
N LEU A 89 -14.24 18.95 13.96
CA LEU A 89 -13.17 18.59 13.04
C LEU A 89 -13.78 17.92 11.81
N THR A 90 -13.43 18.43 10.64
CA THR A 90 -13.90 17.88 9.38
C THR A 90 -13.11 16.63 9.02
N PHE A 91 -13.73 15.69 8.36
CA PHE A 91 -13.11 14.46 7.82
C PHE A 91 -11.82 14.74 7.04
N ALA A 92 -11.79 15.85 6.30
CA ALA A 92 -10.65 16.32 5.52
C ALA A 92 -9.45 16.74 6.38
N ASP A 93 -9.68 17.12 7.64
CA ASP A 93 -8.60 17.53 8.55
C ASP A 93 -7.88 16.33 9.20
N MET A 94 -8.57 15.22 9.34
CA MET A 94 -8.01 13.97 9.91
C MET A 94 -7.27 13.12 8.88
N LEU A 95 -7.76 13.07 7.65
CA LEU A 95 -7.16 12.34 6.54
C LEU A 95 -6.50 13.31 5.57
N ASN A 96 -5.27 13.02 5.20
CA ASN A 96 -4.57 13.75 4.14
C ASN A 96 -5.09 13.27 2.78
N SER A 97 -6.34 13.64 2.45
CA SER A 97 -7.06 13.13 1.27
C SER A 97 -6.31 13.37 -0.05
N GLU A 98 -5.61 14.51 -0.17
CA GLU A 98 -4.80 14.82 -1.37
C GLU A 98 -3.64 13.85 -1.54
N LYS A 99 -2.94 13.53 -0.44
CA LYS A 99 -1.82 12.60 -0.47
C LYS A 99 -2.27 11.16 -0.63
N ALA A 100 -3.37 10.77 0.03
CA ALA A 100 -3.96 9.44 -0.16
C ALA A 100 -4.38 9.23 -1.62
N LEU A 101 -5.02 10.21 -2.25
CA LEU A 101 -5.36 10.16 -3.66
C LEU A 101 -4.11 10.07 -4.56
N SER A 102 -3.06 10.82 -4.22
CA SER A 102 -1.78 10.77 -4.94
C SER A 102 -1.14 9.38 -4.90
N VAL A 103 -1.19 8.69 -3.76
CA VAL A 103 -0.69 7.31 -3.61
C VAL A 103 -1.51 6.35 -4.47
N ILE A 104 -2.84 6.45 -4.44
CA ILE A 104 -3.73 5.62 -5.26
C ILE A 104 -3.44 5.84 -6.75
N MET A 105 -3.32 7.08 -7.18
CA MET A 105 -2.98 7.41 -8.56
C MET A 105 -1.59 6.90 -8.96
N ALA A 106 -0.61 6.96 -8.06
CA ALA A 106 0.73 6.41 -8.29
C ALA A 106 0.70 4.89 -8.47
N ILE A 107 -0.13 4.17 -7.72
CA ILE A 107 -0.32 2.72 -7.87
C ILE A 107 -0.88 2.40 -9.27
N PHE A 108 -1.95 3.07 -9.69
CA PHE A 108 -2.52 2.84 -11.02
C PHE A 108 -1.53 3.21 -12.15
N LEU A 109 -0.81 4.31 -11.99
CA LEU A 109 0.22 4.73 -12.94
C LEU A 109 1.35 3.70 -13.04
N SER A 110 1.79 3.13 -11.91
CA SER A 110 2.83 2.10 -11.89
C SER A 110 2.41 0.84 -12.64
N VAL A 111 1.14 0.44 -12.52
CA VAL A 111 0.58 -0.70 -13.27
C VAL A 111 0.58 -0.43 -14.77
N ALA A 112 0.17 0.77 -15.19
CA ALA A 112 0.17 1.15 -16.60
C ALA A 112 1.59 1.16 -17.18
N ILE A 113 2.55 1.73 -16.45
CA ILE A 113 3.98 1.74 -16.84
C ILE A 113 4.51 0.30 -16.93
N ALA A 114 4.25 -0.54 -15.93
CA ALA A 114 4.69 -1.94 -15.93
C ALA A 114 4.12 -2.72 -17.12
N PHE A 115 2.87 -2.47 -17.47
CA PHE A 115 2.25 -3.09 -18.66
C PHE A 115 2.96 -2.70 -19.95
N VAL A 116 3.25 -1.40 -20.14
CA VAL A 116 3.95 -0.89 -21.34
C VAL A 116 5.36 -1.47 -21.42
N PHE A 117 6.12 -1.43 -20.32
CA PHE A 117 7.47 -2.00 -20.26
C PHE A 117 7.46 -3.52 -20.50
N GLY A 118 6.52 -4.23 -19.90
CA GLY A 118 6.35 -5.67 -20.11
C GLY A 118 6.08 -6.02 -21.57
N ALA A 119 5.22 -5.26 -22.24
CA ALA A 119 4.94 -5.42 -23.67
C ALA A 119 6.19 -5.19 -24.54
N VAL A 120 6.95 -4.13 -24.25
CA VAL A 120 8.19 -3.81 -24.96
C VAL A 120 9.24 -4.92 -24.78
N VAL A 121 9.46 -5.34 -23.54
CA VAL A 121 10.42 -6.43 -23.24
C VAL A 121 10.00 -7.74 -23.92
N GLN A 122 8.71 -8.07 -23.88
CA GLN A 122 8.17 -9.25 -24.55
C GLN A 122 8.36 -9.18 -26.07
N TYR A 123 8.16 -8.00 -26.67
CA TYR A 123 8.38 -7.80 -28.09
C TYR A 123 9.87 -7.99 -28.46
N ILE A 124 10.79 -7.39 -27.69
CA ILE A 124 12.23 -7.53 -27.90
C ILE A 124 12.67 -8.99 -27.70
N ALA A 125 12.17 -9.66 -26.66
CA ALA A 125 12.48 -11.07 -26.40
C ALA A 125 12.03 -11.95 -27.58
N ARG A 126 10.84 -11.71 -28.14
CA ARG A 126 10.37 -12.41 -29.34
C ARG A 126 11.28 -12.17 -30.56
N LEU A 127 11.81 -10.99 -30.70
CA LEU A 127 12.67 -10.65 -31.82
C LEU A 127 14.05 -11.31 -31.73
N ILE A 128 14.58 -11.43 -30.51
CA ILE A 128 15.90 -12.02 -30.25
C ILE A 128 15.81 -13.56 -30.22
N PHE A 129 14.78 -14.11 -29.59
CA PHE A 129 14.56 -15.54 -29.39
C PHE A 129 13.54 -16.09 -30.41
N THR A 130 13.74 -15.78 -31.70
CA THR A 130 12.96 -16.42 -32.74
C THR A 130 13.46 -17.85 -32.93
N PHE A 131 12.84 -18.79 -32.20
CA PHE A 131 13.03 -20.22 -32.45
C PHE A 131 12.16 -20.58 -33.68
N ASN A 132 12.80 -20.88 -34.80
CA ASN A 132 12.15 -21.61 -35.88
C ASN A 132 11.92 -23.05 -35.42
N TYR A 133 10.66 -23.41 -35.17
CA TYR A 133 10.22 -24.79 -35.10
C TYR A 133 9.81 -25.25 -36.48
#